data_127a0303baba16e76d5395eb24c77e80
#
_entry.id   127a0303baba16e76d5395eb24c77e80
#
_cell.length_a   1.000
_cell.length_b   1.000
_cell.length_c   1.000
_cell.angle_alpha   90.00
_cell.angle_beta   90.00
_cell.angle_gamma   90.00
#
_symmetry.space_group_name_H-M   'P 1'
#
loop_
_entity.id
_entity.type
_entity.pdbx_description
1 polymer ?
#
loop_
_entity_poly.entity_id
_entity_poly.type
_entity_poly.pdbx_seq_one_letter_code
_entity_poly.pdbx_strand_id
1 'polypeptide(L)' 'MNYAGNEKLRAEVALLTNSMCDLRTTLKVLEDRYHWQRHGLTERLAGQSLRRINILLDEAFNESLMLDECFKD' A
#
# COMPACT_ATOMS: atom_id res chain seq x y z
N MET A 1 -20.44 -6.00 -14.20
CA MET A 1 -20.35 -4.53 -14.32
C MET A 1 -20.06 -4.14 -15.75
N ASN A 2 -20.65 -3.08 -16.23
CA ASN A 2 -20.42 -2.58 -17.58
C ASN A 2 -19.26 -1.61 -17.59
N TYR A 3 -18.23 -1.90 -18.37
CA TYR A 3 -17.04 -1.05 -18.45
C TYR A 3 -17.06 -0.05 -19.61
N ALA A 4 -18.14 -0.06 -20.40
CA ALA A 4 -18.24 0.85 -21.53
C ALA A 4 -18.15 2.31 -21.05
N GLY A 5 -17.20 3.08 -21.58
CA GLY A 5 -16.98 4.45 -21.17
C GLY A 5 -16.08 4.62 -19.94
N ASN A 6 -15.65 3.52 -19.31
CA ASN A 6 -14.83 3.57 -18.09
C ASN A 6 -13.46 2.91 -18.24
N GLU A 7 -13.02 2.66 -19.47
CA GLU A 7 -11.75 1.98 -19.73
C GLU A 7 -10.57 2.76 -19.17
N LYS A 8 -10.59 4.08 -19.27
CA LYS A 8 -9.53 4.94 -18.73
C LYS A 8 -9.50 4.85 -17.20
N LEU A 9 -10.66 4.93 -16.56
CA LEU A 9 -10.76 4.81 -15.11
C LEU A 9 -10.23 3.45 -14.63
N ARG A 10 -10.61 2.39 -15.33
CA ARG A 10 -10.12 1.05 -15.02
C ARG A 10 -8.60 0.97 -15.09
N ALA A 11 -8.00 1.54 -16.14
CA ALA A 11 -6.55 1.56 -16.30
C ALA A 11 -5.88 2.36 -15.18
N GLU A 12 -6.45 3.50 -14.81
CA GLU A 12 -5.92 4.34 -13.73
C GLU A 12 -6.02 3.62 -12.38
N VAL A 13 -7.09 2.91 -12.12
CA VAL A 13 -7.24 2.11 -10.89
C VAL A 13 -6.19 1.00 -10.83
N ALA A 14 -5.95 0.32 -11.95
CA ALA A 14 -4.91 -0.71 -12.01
C ALA A 14 -3.52 -0.13 -11.72
N LEU A 15 -3.21 1.03 -12.27
CA LEU A 15 -1.94 1.72 -11.99
C LEU A 15 -1.82 2.10 -10.51
N LEU A 16 -2.89 2.62 -9.93
CA LEU A 16 -2.91 2.96 -8.51
C LEU A 16 -2.63 1.73 -7.65
N THR A 17 -3.32 0.63 -7.91
CA THR A 17 -3.15 -0.61 -7.15
C THR A 17 -1.72 -1.15 -7.26
N ASN A 18 -1.14 -1.12 -8.46
CA ASN A 18 0.24 -1.55 -8.67
C ASN A 18 1.24 -0.65 -7.93
N SER A 19 1.02 0.66 -7.96
CA SER A 19 1.88 1.62 -7.24
C SER A 19 1.82 1.40 -5.73
N MET A 20 0.64 1.13 -5.20
CA MET A 20 0.47 0.84 -3.78
C MET A 20 1.13 -0.48 -3.39
N CYS A 21 1.10 -1.48 -4.26
CA CYS A 21 1.79 -2.74 -4.05
C CYS A 21 3.31 -2.54 -3.93
N ASP A 22 3.89 -1.75 -4.82
CA ASP A 22 5.32 -1.43 -4.79
C ASP A 22 5.68 -0.65 -3.53
N LEU A 23 4.87 0.34 -3.16
CA LEU A 23 5.08 1.15 -1.96
C LEU A 23 5.00 0.27 -0.70
N ARG A 24 4.06 -0.66 -0.66
CA ARG A 24 3.89 -1.59 0.45
C ARG A 24 5.17 -2.41 0.66
N THR A 25 5.77 -2.89 -0.42
CA THR A 25 7.04 -3.64 -0.35
C THR A 25 8.15 -2.76 0.22
N THR A 26 8.28 -1.53 -0.25
CA THR A 26 9.28 -0.58 0.25
C THR A 26 9.09 -0.30 1.73
N LEU A 27 7.86 -0.07 2.17
CA LEU A 27 7.57 0.22 3.57
C LEU A 27 7.87 -0.97 4.47
N LYS A 28 7.63 -2.19 4.02
CA LYS A 28 7.98 -3.39 4.78
C LYS A 28 9.48 -3.51 4.99
N VAL A 29 10.26 -3.23 3.96
CA VAL A 29 11.72 -3.24 4.06
C VAL A 29 12.20 -2.21 5.08
N LEU A 30 11.63 -1.00 5.03
CA LEU A 30 12.00 0.06 5.98
C LEU A 30 11.60 -0.30 7.41
N GLU A 31 10.40 -0.84 7.61
CA GLU A 31 9.95 -1.27 8.93
C GLU A 31 10.88 -2.35 9.50
N ASP A 32 11.21 -3.35 8.71
CA ASP A 32 12.09 -4.43 9.15
C ASP A 32 13.47 -3.89 9.52
N ARG A 33 13.97 -2.91 8.77
CA ARG A 33 15.27 -2.31 9.03
C ARG A 33 15.33 -1.60 10.38
N TYR A 34 14.27 -0.92 10.78
CA TYR A 34 14.23 -0.08 11.97
C TYR A 34 13.42 -0.65 13.12
N HIS A 35 12.98 -1.89 13.02
CA HIS A 35 12.17 -2.54 14.04
C HIS A 35 12.99 -2.98 15.26
N TRP A 36 14.28 -3.22 15.10
CA TRP A 36 15.10 -3.86 16.11
C TRP A 36 15.44 -2.95 17.28
N GLN A 37 15.41 -3.51 18.50
CA GLN A 37 15.64 -2.75 19.74
C GLN A 37 17.04 -2.17 19.88
N ARG A 38 18.02 -2.70 19.17
CA ARG A 38 19.41 -2.21 19.23
C ARG A 38 19.62 -0.87 18.55
N HIS A 39 18.64 -0.38 17.82
CA HIS A 39 18.70 0.96 17.21
C HIS A 39 18.50 2.04 18.27
N GLY A 40 18.99 3.24 17.99
CA GLY A 40 18.78 4.41 18.85
C GLY A 40 17.30 4.79 18.94
N LEU A 41 17.00 5.69 19.88
CA LEU A 41 15.63 6.09 20.15
C LEU A 41 14.91 6.64 18.91
N THR A 42 15.57 7.52 18.16
CA THR A 42 14.99 8.12 16.96
C THR A 42 14.61 7.04 15.94
N GLU A 43 15.48 6.08 15.71
CA GLU A 43 15.24 5.00 14.74
C GLU A 43 14.14 4.07 15.22
N ARG A 44 14.06 3.82 16.52
CA ARG A 44 12.98 3.00 17.08
C ARG A 44 11.62 3.68 16.96
N LEU A 45 11.58 4.98 17.21
CA LEU A 45 10.34 5.76 17.04
C LEU A 45 9.93 5.81 15.58
N ALA A 46 10.89 5.98 14.67
CA ALA A 46 10.63 5.93 13.23
C ALA A 46 10.08 4.56 12.81
N GLY A 47 10.64 3.48 13.36
CA GLY A 47 10.17 2.13 13.09
C GLY A 47 8.73 1.91 13.53
N GLN A 48 8.36 2.48 14.70
CA GLN A 48 6.97 2.41 15.17
C GLN A 48 6.02 3.15 14.25
N SER A 49 6.42 4.33 13.78
CA SER A 49 5.63 5.12 12.83
C SER A 49 5.52 4.39 11.49
N LEU A 50 6.59 3.79 11.01
CA LEU A 50 6.56 3.00 9.77
C LEU A 50 5.61 1.82 9.88
N ARG A 51 5.56 1.19 11.04
CA ARG A 51 4.61 0.09 11.27
C ARG A 51 3.17 0.58 11.16
N ARG A 52 2.85 1.72 11.76
CA ARG A 52 1.50 2.30 11.65
C ARG A 52 1.17 2.68 10.21
N ILE A 53 2.12 3.25 9.49
CA ILE A 53 1.95 3.58 8.07
C ILE A 53 1.66 2.32 7.26
N ASN A 54 2.40 1.23 7.52
CA ASN A 54 2.17 -0.05 6.85
C ASN A 54 0.77 -0.59 7.09
N ILE A 55 0.26 -0.48 8.32
CA ILE A 55 -1.10 -0.92 8.65
C ILE A 55 -2.12 -0.10 7.85
N LEU A 56 -1.96 1.23 7.83
CA LEU A 56 -2.86 2.11 7.09
C LEU A 56 -2.78 1.87 5.58
N LEU A 57 -1.58 1.63 5.08
CA LEU A 57 -1.40 1.34 3.66
C LEU A 57 -2.03 0.00 3.29
N ASP A 58 -1.93 -1.02 4.15
CA ASP A 58 -2.57 -2.32 3.92
C ASP A 58 -4.10 -2.15 3.80
N GLU A 59 -4.69 -1.32 4.64
CA GLU A 59 -6.12 -1.03 4.55
C GLU A 59 -6.47 -0.33 3.25
N ALA A 60 -5.68 0.68 2.88
CA ALA A 60 -5.88 1.41 1.63
C ALA A 60 -5.66 0.50 0.41
N PHE A 61 -4.66 -0.36 0.47
CA PHE A 61 -4.37 -1.31 -0.60
C PHE A 61 -5.52 -2.30 -0.78
N ASN A 62 -6.06 -2.83 0.31
CA ASN A 62 -7.21 -3.73 0.25
C ASN A 62 -8.42 -3.03 -0.39
N GLU A 63 -8.65 -1.76 -0.05
CA GLU A 63 -9.73 -0.99 -0.67
C GLU A 63 -9.49 -0.81 -2.17
N SER A 64 -8.25 -0.56 -2.59
CA SER A 64 -7.93 -0.43 -4.01
C SER A 64 -8.09 -1.75 -4.77
N LEU A 65 -7.80 -2.88 -4.12
CA LEU A 65 -8.05 -4.20 -4.70
C LEU A 65 -9.55 -4.44 -4.90
N MET A 66 -10.36 -4.04 -3.94
CA MET A 66 -11.81 -4.17 -4.06
C MET A 66 -12.35 -3.29 -5.20
N LEU A 67 -11.82 -2.08 -5.33
CA LEU A 67 -12.19 -1.20 -6.42
C LEU A 67 -11.78 -1.78 -7.78
N ASP A 68 -10.55 -2.30 -7.88
CA ASP A 68 -10.06 -2.94 -9.10
C ASP A 68 -10.94 -4.14 -9.48
N GLU A 69 -11.33 -4.94 -8.49
CA GLU A 69 -12.18 -6.10 -8.69
C GLU A 69 -13.55 -5.73 -9.27
N CYS A 70 -14.07 -4.54 -8.92
CA CYS A 70 -15.33 -4.05 -9.46
C CYS A 70 -15.31 -3.89 -10.97
N PHE A 71 -14.12 -3.75 -11.59
CA PHE A 71 -13.97 -3.60 -13.03
C PHE A 71 -13.73 -4.92 -13.77
N LYS A 72 -13.69 -6.02 -13.05
CA LYS A 72 -13.49 -7.34 -13.66
C LYS A 72 -14.82 -7.99 -13.96
N ASP A 73 -14.87 -8.70 -15.06
CA ASP A 73 -16.07 -9.45 -15.47
C ASP A 73 -16.26 -10.71 -14.62
#